data_b54514b344693c2a8b8acec3c4583e11
#
_entry.id   b54514b344693c2a8b8acec3c4583e11
#
_cell.length_a   1.000
_cell.length_b   1.000
_cell.length_c   1.000
_cell.angle_alpha   90.00
_cell.angle_beta   90.00
_cell.angle_gamma   90.00
#
_symmetry.space_group_name_H-M   'P 1'
#
loop_
_entity.id
_entity.type
_entity.pdbx_description
1 polymer ?
#
loop_
_entity_poly.entity_id
_entity_poly.type
_entity_poly.pdbx_seq_one_letter_code
_entity_poly.pdbx_strand_id
1 'polypeptide(L)'
;PVGFNASSVLSGHITFPWVGYTNQAVRLNFVDRLITQVRALPGVSHVAVNTLLPFTSDRSENAIVVEGREASGDEGIRAHDRARVTSGYWRALDIPLMRGRLLEDADRHRQPRACVVDQAVAEFYWPAGDPLGRRLTFGPKFDPEDSFTVVGVVAEARQSDLTERAGKGMIYVPYGVHWPDSFSLVVRSSLPESAMTPLLRRAVAEIDPGMPINDLRSLQSRIDDSLVARRSPAVLAGIFAGVALLLASLGTYGVLAYAVSQRQREIGVRMALGAQPGQVLAQFFGLGARLCLTGLALGVIGAWAAGQAMQSMLAALQDQALEK
;
A
#
# COMPACT_ATOMS: atom_id res chain seq x y z
N PRO A 1 -6.00 10.27 -5.88
CA PRO A 1 -4.89 10.19 -6.84
C PRO A 1 -3.70 9.52 -6.18
N VAL A 2 -3.01 8.61 -6.91
CA VAL A 2 -1.84 7.87 -6.40
C VAL A 2 -0.55 8.71 -6.40
N GLY A 3 -0.57 9.90 -7.00
CA GLY A 3 0.59 10.79 -7.11
C GLY A 3 1.57 10.43 -8.22
N PHE A 4 1.28 9.41 -9.01
CA PHE A 4 2.06 8.99 -10.19
C PHE A 4 1.17 8.38 -11.26
N ASN A 5 1.70 8.20 -12.47
CA ASN A 5 0.98 7.61 -13.59
C ASN A 5 1.45 6.17 -13.83
N ALA A 6 0.59 5.19 -13.47
CA ALA A 6 0.85 3.77 -13.66
C ALA A 6 0.57 3.28 -15.07
N SER A 7 -0.09 4.09 -15.92
CA SER A 7 -0.48 3.70 -17.27
C SER A 7 0.77 3.42 -18.12
N SER A 8 0.75 2.31 -18.84
CA SER A 8 1.85 1.91 -19.73
C SER A 8 3.21 1.71 -19.03
N VAL A 9 3.20 1.44 -17.73
CA VAL A 9 4.39 1.14 -16.94
C VAL A 9 4.41 -0.34 -16.59
N LEU A 10 5.49 -1.02 -16.98
CA LEU A 10 5.80 -2.38 -16.55
C LEU A 10 6.87 -2.34 -15.45
N SER A 11 6.79 -3.29 -14.55
CA SER A 11 7.79 -3.47 -13.51
C SER A 11 8.12 -4.95 -13.34
N GLY A 12 9.39 -5.22 -13.07
CA GLY A 12 9.87 -6.57 -12.79
C GLY A 12 10.93 -6.54 -11.72
N HIS A 13 10.98 -7.56 -10.86
CA HIS A 13 11.89 -7.64 -9.74
C HIS A 13 13.09 -8.51 -10.09
N ILE A 14 14.29 -8.02 -9.77
CA ILE A 14 15.57 -8.71 -9.97
C ILE A 14 16.29 -8.77 -8.63
N THR A 15 16.72 -9.98 -8.25
CA THR A 15 17.54 -10.23 -7.06
C THR A 15 18.91 -10.71 -7.49
N PHE A 16 19.95 -10.08 -7.02
CA PHE A 16 21.32 -10.48 -7.32
C PHE A 16 21.65 -11.80 -6.62
N PRO A 17 22.18 -12.79 -7.34
CA PRO A 17 22.70 -14.00 -6.73
C PRO A 17 23.94 -13.68 -5.89
N TRP A 18 24.13 -14.41 -4.80
CA TRP A 18 25.31 -14.24 -3.93
C TRP A 18 26.64 -14.50 -4.67
N VAL A 19 26.62 -15.41 -5.66
CA VAL A 19 27.80 -15.77 -6.45
C VAL A 19 27.89 -14.83 -7.66
N GLY A 20 29.04 -14.21 -7.85
CA GLY A 20 29.31 -13.32 -8.99
C GLY A 20 28.96 -11.84 -8.75
N TYR A 21 28.08 -11.51 -7.79
CA TYR A 21 27.63 -10.14 -7.51
C TYR A 21 28.03 -9.67 -6.10
N THR A 22 29.22 -10.03 -5.65
CA THR A 22 29.75 -9.67 -4.32
C THR A 22 30.30 -8.27 -4.23
N ASN A 23 30.49 -7.58 -5.37
CA ASN A 23 31.09 -6.26 -5.45
C ASN A 23 30.06 -5.23 -5.99
N GLN A 24 30.03 -4.06 -5.37
CA GLN A 24 29.19 -2.93 -5.78
C GLN A 24 29.41 -2.55 -7.26
N ALA A 25 30.65 -2.50 -7.72
CA ALA A 25 30.97 -2.11 -9.10
C ALA A 25 30.37 -3.08 -10.13
N VAL A 26 30.35 -4.39 -9.83
CA VAL A 26 29.76 -5.41 -10.70
C VAL A 26 28.24 -5.21 -10.79
N ARG A 27 27.59 -4.97 -9.64
CA ARG A 27 26.14 -4.70 -9.59
C ARG A 27 25.75 -3.43 -10.33
N LEU A 28 26.52 -2.34 -10.15
CA LEU A 28 26.31 -1.09 -10.88
C LEU A 28 26.50 -1.27 -12.39
N ASN A 29 27.54 -1.97 -12.80
CA ASN A 29 27.77 -2.25 -14.23
C ASN A 29 26.60 -3.04 -14.85
N PHE A 30 26.09 -4.05 -14.14
CA PHE A 30 24.91 -4.79 -14.58
C PHE A 30 23.72 -3.84 -14.80
N VAL A 31 23.40 -3.01 -13.81
CA VAL A 31 22.26 -2.08 -13.87
C VAL A 31 22.44 -1.05 -14.98
N ASP A 32 23.64 -0.49 -15.18
CA ASP A 32 23.90 0.50 -16.22
C ASP A 32 23.79 -0.12 -17.61
N ARG A 33 24.28 -1.34 -17.80
CA ARG A 33 24.10 -2.13 -19.05
C ARG A 33 22.62 -2.43 -19.27
N LEU A 34 21.91 -2.86 -18.25
CA LEU A 34 20.49 -3.17 -18.33
C LEU A 34 19.67 -1.95 -18.76
N ILE A 35 19.89 -0.81 -18.11
CA ILE A 35 19.21 0.45 -18.47
C ILE A 35 19.50 0.83 -19.92
N THR A 36 20.76 0.72 -20.35
CA THR A 36 21.18 1.06 -21.73
C THR A 36 20.48 0.14 -22.75
N GLN A 37 20.48 -1.15 -22.46
CA GLN A 37 19.91 -2.15 -23.37
C GLN A 37 18.38 -2.06 -23.43
N VAL A 38 17.70 -1.90 -22.29
CA VAL A 38 16.25 -1.75 -22.22
C VAL A 38 15.80 -0.43 -22.87
N ARG A 39 16.57 0.65 -22.73
CA ARG A 39 16.28 1.94 -23.38
C ARG A 39 16.31 1.86 -24.90
N ALA A 40 17.10 0.95 -25.47
CA ALA A 40 17.20 0.72 -26.91
C ALA A 40 16.05 -0.14 -27.46
N LEU A 41 15.21 -0.76 -26.62
CA LEU A 41 14.09 -1.57 -27.07
C LEU A 41 13.00 -0.73 -27.75
N PRO A 42 12.32 -1.28 -28.77
CA PRO A 42 11.24 -0.57 -29.43
C PRO A 42 10.09 -0.26 -28.48
N GLY A 43 9.55 0.94 -28.57
CA GLY A 43 8.43 1.39 -27.77
C GLY A 43 8.76 1.82 -26.34
N VAL A 44 10.00 1.69 -25.88
CA VAL A 44 10.43 2.17 -24.55
C VAL A 44 10.67 3.68 -24.60
N SER A 45 9.94 4.42 -23.77
CA SER A 45 10.12 5.86 -23.62
C SER A 45 11.01 6.21 -22.42
N HIS A 46 10.85 5.52 -21.30
CA HIS A 46 11.62 5.72 -20.09
C HIS A 46 11.92 4.40 -19.39
N VAL A 47 13.11 4.30 -18.81
CA VAL A 47 13.55 3.16 -18.02
C VAL A 47 14.25 3.65 -16.75
N ALA A 48 14.00 2.98 -15.66
CA ALA A 48 14.61 3.26 -14.38
C ALA A 48 14.74 2.01 -13.52
N VAL A 49 15.54 2.13 -12.48
CA VAL A 49 15.68 1.14 -11.41
C VAL A 49 15.33 1.80 -10.09
N ASN A 50 14.66 1.04 -9.25
CA ASN A 50 14.22 1.45 -7.94
C ASN A 50 14.32 0.27 -6.95
N THR A 51 14.66 0.53 -5.69
CA THR A 51 14.69 -0.50 -4.64
C THR A 51 13.40 -0.61 -3.84
N LEU A 52 12.48 0.33 -3.99
CA LEU A 52 11.19 0.35 -3.31
C LEU A 52 10.11 0.77 -4.30
N LEU A 53 9.47 -0.22 -4.91
CA LEU A 53 8.41 0.03 -5.90
C LEU A 53 7.08 0.27 -5.19
N PRO A 54 6.29 1.29 -5.60
CA PRO A 54 4.95 1.48 -5.09
C PRO A 54 4.07 0.23 -5.23
N PHE A 55 3.23 -0.02 -4.22
CA PHE A 55 2.28 -1.15 -4.16
C PHE A 55 2.95 -2.53 -4.21
N THR A 56 4.15 -2.64 -3.63
CA THR A 56 4.79 -3.91 -3.28
C THR A 56 4.81 -4.10 -1.77
N SER A 57 5.10 -5.33 -1.34
CA SER A 57 5.28 -5.65 0.10
C SER A 57 6.62 -5.18 0.65
N ASP A 58 7.52 -4.71 -0.21
CA ASP A 58 8.82 -4.23 0.19
C ASP A 58 8.68 -2.95 1.01
N ARG A 59 9.30 -2.92 2.18
CA ARG A 59 9.38 -1.74 3.05
C ARG A 59 10.84 -1.44 3.35
N SER A 60 11.16 -0.17 3.41
CA SER A 60 12.51 0.29 3.76
C SER A 60 12.40 1.47 4.71
N GLU A 61 11.86 1.19 5.90
CA GLU A 61 11.70 2.20 6.94
C GLU A 61 13.05 2.52 7.58
N ASN A 62 13.43 3.77 7.57
CA ASN A 62 14.67 4.26 8.14
C ASN A 62 14.38 5.46 9.02
N ALA A 63 14.93 5.44 10.22
CA ALA A 63 15.00 6.61 11.06
C ALA A 63 15.87 7.68 10.38
N ILE A 64 15.45 8.93 10.42
CA ILE A 64 16.26 10.04 9.92
C ILE A 64 16.44 11.11 10.98
N VAL A 65 17.58 11.76 10.93
CA VAL A 65 17.92 12.92 11.74
C VAL A 65 18.29 14.08 10.82
N VAL A 66 17.64 15.21 11.03
CA VAL A 66 17.90 16.45 10.27
C VAL A 66 18.88 17.31 11.05
N GLU A 67 19.87 17.91 10.34
CA GLU A 67 20.85 18.79 10.92
C GLU A 67 20.20 19.95 11.70
N GLY A 68 20.62 20.14 12.96
CA GLY A 68 20.10 21.18 13.84
C GLY A 68 18.71 20.90 14.43
N ARG A 69 18.13 19.73 14.18
CA ARG A 69 16.88 19.26 14.82
C ARG A 69 17.17 17.95 15.56
N GLU A 70 17.66 18.06 16.79
CA GLU A 70 17.77 16.90 17.66
C GLU A 70 16.34 16.43 18.03
N ALA A 71 16.16 15.11 18.05
CA ALA A 71 14.90 14.52 18.49
C ALA A 71 14.63 14.93 19.95
N SER A 72 13.75 15.89 20.16
CA SER A 72 13.32 16.30 21.50
C SER A 72 12.35 15.25 22.03
N GLY A 73 12.81 14.47 22.99
CA GLY A 73 12.15 13.56 23.91
C GLY A 73 10.82 12.87 23.54
N ASP A 74 9.77 13.59 23.24
CA ASP A 74 8.40 13.08 23.02
C ASP A 74 7.99 13.00 21.53
N GLU A 75 8.66 13.71 20.64
CA GLU A 75 8.55 13.54 19.19
C GLU A 75 9.54 12.43 18.73
N GLY A 76 9.17 11.18 18.96
CA GLY A 76 10.00 10.03 18.62
C GLY A 76 10.59 10.09 17.21
N ILE A 77 11.75 9.48 17.02
CA ILE A 77 12.41 9.34 15.71
C ILE A 77 11.40 8.77 14.72
N ARG A 78 10.97 9.59 13.76
CA ARG A 78 10.00 9.15 12.76
C ARG A 78 10.70 8.34 11.67
N ALA A 79 10.19 7.16 11.40
CA ALA A 79 10.67 6.33 10.31
C ALA A 79 10.07 6.81 8.97
N HIS A 80 10.92 6.92 7.95
CA HIS A 80 10.54 7.27 6.59
C HIS A 80 10.98 6.18 5.63
N ASP A 81 10.25 6.05 4.53
CA ASP A 81 10.66 5.14 3.48
C ASP A 81 11.84 5.70 2.69
N ARG A 82 12.80 4.83 2.39
CA ARG A 82 13.99 5.18 1.59
C ARG A 82 14.04 4.35 0.31
N ALA A 83 14.01 5.02 -0.83
CA ALA A 83 14.22 4.39 -2.13
C ALA A 83 15.54 4.82 -2.76
N ARG A 84 16.27 3.85 -3.31
CA ARG A 84 17.42 4.13 -4.19
C ARG A 84 16.92 4.11 -5.62
N VAL A 85 17.15 5.21 -6.36
CA VAL A 85 16.58 5.37 -7.70
C VAL A 85 17.64 5.83 -8.69
N THR A 86 17.47 5.45 -9.95
CA THR A 86 18.21 6.02 -11.06
C THR A 86 17.53 7.29 -11.59
N SER A 87 18.25 8.12 -12.32
CA SER A 87 17.81 9.44 -12.81
C SER A 87 16.50 9.40 -13.62
N GLY A 88 16.18 8.27 -14.26
CA GLY A 88 14.95 8.09 -15.05
C GLY A 88 13.67 7.85 -14.25
N TYR A 89 13.74 7.63 -12.94
CA TYR A 89 12.64 7.13 -12.13
C TYR A 89 11.38 8.02 -12.17
N TRP A 90 11.55 9.31 -11.91
CA TRP A 90 10.42 10.26 -11.88
C TRP A 90 9.76 10.42 -13.25
N ARG A 91 10.55 10.38 -14.35
CA ARG A 91 10.02 10.41 -15.70
C ARG A 91 9.29 9.11 -16.06
N ALA A 92 9.80 7.97 -15.61
CA ALA A 92 9.14 6.68 -15.83
C ALA A 92 7.77 6.60 -15.13
N LEU A 93 7.62 7.21 -13.95
CA LEU A 93 6.38 7.24 -13.18
C LEU A 93 5.56 8.53 -13.34
N ASP A 94 6.09 9.53 -14.06
CA ASP A 94 5.45 10.84 -14.25
C ASP A 94 5.19 11.56 -12.90
N ILE A 95 6.18 11.51 -11.99
CA ILE A 95 6.13 12.19 -10.70
C ILE A 95 6.67 13.61 -10.88
N PRO A 96 5.88 14.66 -10.62
CA PRO A 96 6.31 16.02 -10.86
C PRO A 96 7.33 16.52 -9.83
N LEU A 97 8.33 17.24 -10.32
CA LEU A 97 9.25 18.03 -9.50
C LEU A 97 8.53 19.30 -9.03
N MET A 98 8.52 19.53 -7.72
CA MET A 98 7.91 20.72 -7.10
C MET A 98 8.92 21.85 -6.89
N ARG A 99 10.13 21.52 -6.42
CA ARG A 99 11.20 22.48 -6.15
C ARG A 99 12.57 21.88 -6.42
N GLY A 100 13.56 22.70 -6.73
CA GLY A 100 14.94 22.27 -6.90
C GLY A 100 15.19 21.47 -8.18
N ARG A 101 15.94 20.39 -8.07
CA ARG A 101 16.28 19.50 -9.18
C ARG A 101 16.10 18.02 -8.81
N LEU A 102 15.95 17.18 -9.81
CA LEU A 102 15.98 15.72 -9.67
C LEU A 102 17.43 15.21 -9.52
N LEU A 103 17.56 13.95 -9.07
CA LEU A 103 18.86 13.28 -9.05
C LEU A 103 19.35 12.99 -10.47
N GLU A 104 20.63 13.20 -10.66
CA GLU A 104 21.38 12.86 -11.87
C GLU A 104 22.26 11.64 -11.64
N ASP A 105 22.70 10.97 -12.71
CA ASP A 105 23.59 9.83 -12.59
C ASP A 105 24.96 10.22 -11.97
N ALA A 106 25.39 11.47 -12.16
CA ALA A 106 26.58 12.02 -11.54
C ALA A 106 26.49 12.12 -10.00
N ASP A 107 25.29 12.21 -9.43
CA ASP A 107 25.10 12.33 -7.97
C ASP A 107 25.52 11.06 -7.21
N ARG A 108 25.70 9.92 -7.90
CA ARG A 108 26.25 8.68 -7.32
C ARG A 108 27.65 8.86 -6.73
N HIS A 109 28.43 9.78 -7.31
CA HIS A 109 29.85 9.98 -6.99
C HIS A 109 30.13 11.35 -6.38
N ARG A 110 29.12 12.21 -6.26
CA ARG A 110 29.27 13.56 -5.70
C ARG A 110 29.34 13.55 -4.17
N GLN A 111 30.14 14.47 -3.65
CA GLN A 111 30.14 14.85 -2.25
C GLN A 111 29.86 16.36 -2.15
N PRO A 112 28.99 16.80 -1.26
CA PRO A 112 28.13 16.01 -0.38
C PRO A 112 27.09 15.21 -1.17
N ARG A 113 26.66 14.08 -0.62
CA ARG A 113 25.65 13.21 -1.22
C ARG A 113 24.33 13.95 -1.39
N ALA A 114 23.67 13.77 -2.53
CA ALA A 114 22.37 14.39 -2.82
C ALA A 114 21.21 13.45 -2.45
N CYS A 115 20.09 14.02 -2.00
CA CYS A 115 18.81 13.33 -1.91
C CYS A 115 17.68 14.21 -2.42
N VAL A 116 16.59 13.57 -2.81
CA VAL A 116 15.30 14.21 -3.12
C VAL A 116 14.30 13.70 -2.10
N VAL A 117 13.46 14.59 -1.58
CA VAL A 117 12.40 14.25 -0.63
C VAL A 117 11.03 14.47 -1.27
N ASP A 118 10.02 13.78 -0.80
CA ASP A 118 8.65 14.11 -1.20
C ASP A 118 8.08 15.28 -0.39
N GLN A 119 6.91 15.74 -0.81
CA GLN A 119 6.22 16.85 -0.17
C GLN A 119 5.91 16.55 1.31
N ALA A 120 5.57 15.32 1.66
CA ALA A 120 5.23 14.93 3.04
C ALA A 120 6.43 15.07 3.99
N VAL A 121 7.62 14.64 3.57
CA VAL A 121 8.88 14.86 4.34
C VAL A 121 9.20 16.35 4.43
N ALA A 122 9.09 17.09 3.32
CA ALA A 122 9.40 18.51 3.29
C ALA A 122 8.50 19.31 4.24
N GLU A 123 7.19 19.08 4.22
CA GLU A 123 6.22 19.74 5.09
C GLU A 123 6.38 19.38 6.58
N PHE A 124 6.76 18.14 6.86
CA PHE A 124 6.97 17.70 8.24
C PHE A 124 8.20 18.32 8.90
N TYR A 125 9.35 18.33 8.19
CA TYR A 125 10.59 18.82 8.77
C TYR A 125 10.79 20.34 8.59
N TRP A 126 10.25 20.92 7.55
CA TRP A 126 10.43 22.34 7.20
C TRP A 126 9.10 23.04 6.84
N PRO A 127 8.08 23.05 7.73
CA PRO A 127 6.73 23.53 7.41
C PRO A 127 6.68 24.99 7.01
N ALA A 128 7.61 25.81 7.52
CA ALA A 128 7.71 27.25 7.19
C ALA A 128 9.06 27.61 6.54
N GLY A 129 9.88 26.62 6.18
CA GLY A 129 11.24 26.83 5.66
C GLY A 129 11.46 26.27 4.26
N ASP A 130 12.64 26.52 3.73
CA ASP A 130 13.09 25.90 2.48
C ASP A 130 13.84 24.60 2.81
N PRO A 131 13.39 23.44 2.29
CA PRO A 131 14.09 22.17 2.45
C PRO A 131 15.37 22.09 1.62
N LEU A 132 15.52 22.90 0.56
CA LEU A 132 16.69 22.83 -0.32
C LEU A 132 17.97 23.24 0.40
N GLY A 133 19.02 22.46 0.21
CA GLY A 133 20.31 22.66 0.86
C GLY A 133 20.37 22.16 2.31
N ARG A 134 19.25 21.72 2.90
CA ARG A 134 19.24 21.12 4.23
C ARG A 134 19.85 19.72 4.21
N ARG A 135 20.43 19.32 5.34
CA ARG A 135 21.13 18.04 5.46
C ARG A 135 20.37 17.09 6.37
N LEU A 136 20.38 15.82 6.03
CA LEU A 136 19.82 14.75 6.84
C LEU A 136 20.74 13.52 6.81
N THR A 137 20.63 12.67 7.82
CA THR A 137 21.31 11.36 7.88
C THR A 137 20.29 10.27 8.16
N PHE A 138 20.61 9.05 7.73
CA PHE A 138 19.87 7.84 8.12
C PHE A 138 20.54 7.24 9.35
N GLY A 139 19.77 7.11 10.45
CA GLY A 139 20.25 6.56 11.70
C GLY A 139 19.74 7.33 12.92
N PRO A 140 20.21 6.96 14.12
CA PRO A 140 19.72 7.53 15.38
C PRO A 140 20.37 8.89 15.74
N LYS A 141 21.48 9.26 15.07
CA LYS A 141 22.22 10.52 15.31
C LYS A 141 22.64 11.12 13.99
N PHE A 142 22.76 12.46 13.97
CA PHE A 142 23.27 13.16 12.81
C PHE A 142 24.76 12.89 12.63
N ASP A 143 25.14 12.43 11.43
CA ASP A 143 26.52 12.20 11.02
C ASP A 143 26.84 13.09 9.81
N PRO A 144 27.71 14.10 9.97
CA PRO A 144 28.09 14.99 8.87
C PRO A 144 28.76 14.26 7.68
N GLU A 145 29.49 13.16 7.94
CA GLU A 145 30.24 12.42 6.91
C GLU A 145 29.30 11.51 6.07
N ASP A 146 28.24 10.97 6.69
CA ASP A 146 27.22 10.15 6.01
C ASP A 146 25.93 10.92 5.74
N SER A 147 26.01 12.24 5.61
CA SER A 147 24.85 13.10 5.38
C SER A 147 24.49 13.25 3.91
N PHE A 148 23.21 13.53 3.69
CA PHE A 148 22.61 13.80 2.40
C PHE A 148 22.07 15.22 2.37
N THR A 149 22.34 15.95 1.30
CA THR A 149 21.82 17.29 1.07
C THR A 149 20.57 17.21 0.21
N VAL A 150 19.49 17.81 0.66
CA VAL A 150 18.23 17.89 -0.10
C VAL A 150 18.43 18.81 -1.30
N VAL A 151 18.33 18.26 -2.51
CA VAL A 151 18.50 18.99 -3.78
C VAL A 151 17.20 19.22 -4.52
N GLY A 152 16.13 18.51 -4.12
CA GLY A 152 14.82 18.64 -4.76
C GLY A 152 13.69 18.14 -3.89
N VAL A 153 12.49 18.62 -4.21
CA VAL A 153 11.23 18.17 -3.63
C VAL A 153 10.31 17.71 -4.75
N VAL A 154 9.76 16.51 -4.63
CA VAL A 154 8.81 15.94 -5.59
C VAL A 154 7.42 15.80 -4.96
N ALA A 155 6.40 15.66 -5.80
CA ALA A 155 5.07 15.37 -5.32
C ALA A 155 5.04 14.04 -4.56
N GLU A 156 4.14 13.93 -3.59
CA GLU A 156 3.93 12.70 -2.82
C GLU A 156 3.41 11.59 -3.75
N ALA A 157 4.13 10.46 -3.78
CA ALA A 157 3.71 9.24 -4.45
C ALA A 157 3.34 8.20 -3.40
N ARG A 158 2.08 7.74 -3.40
CA ARG A 158 1.60 6.76 -2.42
C ARG A 158 2.26 5.41 -2.63
N GLN A 159 2.85 4.87 -1.58
CA GLN A 159 3.62 3.63 -1.65
C GLN A 159 2.80 2.38 -1.36
N SER A 160 1.88 2.41 -0.41
CA SER A 160 1.20 1.20 0.04
C SER A 160 -0.30 1.34 0.27
N ASP A 161 -0.79 2.51 0.62
CA ASP A 161 -2.18 2.69 1.05
C ASP A 161 -2.85 3.92 0.43
N LEU A 162 -4.02 3.68 -0.18
CA LEU A 162 -4.88 4.75 -0.69
C LEU A 162 -5.68 5.44 0.43
N THR A 163 -5.71 4.86 1.63
CA THR A 163 -6.51 5.33 2.78
C THR A 163 -5.70 6.03 3.86
N GLU A 164 -4.38 5.86 3.90
CA GLU A 164 -3.53 6.65 4.80
C GLU A 164 -3.60 8.13 4.42
N ARG A 165 -4.04 8.96 5.36
CA ARG A 165 -4.22 10.40 5.17
C ARG A 165 -2.91 11.17 4.94
N ALA A 166 -1.81 10.66 5.45
CA ALA A 166 -0.46 11.16 5.19
C ALA A 166 0.46 9.95 5.14
N GLY A 167 1.15 9.75 4.02
CA GLY A 167 2.22 8.77 3.92
C GLY A 167 3.29 9.05 4.96
N LYS A 168 4.09 8.03 5.32
CA LYS A 168 5.27 8.24 6.18
C LYS A 168 6.28 9.20 5.55
N GLY A 169 6.12 9.51 4.27
CA GLY A 169 7.01 10.31 3.44
C GLY A 169 8.18 9.48 2.90
N MET A 170 8.69 9.91 1.75
CA MET A 170 9.70 9.19 0.97
C MET A 170 10.96 10.02 0.78
N ILE A 171 12.12 9.37 0.97
CA ILE A 171 13.41 9.93 0.68
C ILE A 171 14.07 9.14 -0.44
N TYR A 172 14.42 9.80 -1.51
CA TYR A 172 15.07 9.22 -2.67
C TYR A 172 16.55 9.55 -2.66
N VAL A 173 17.37 8.50 -2.76
CA VAL A 173 18.83 8.64 -2.87
C VAL A 173 19.33 8.03 -4.18
N PRO A 174 20.50 8.42 -4.70
CA PRO A 174 21.02 7.84 -5.95
C PRO A 174 21.20 6.33 -5.82
N TYR A 175 20.80 5.59 -6.87
CA TYR A 175 21.12 4.17 -6.95
C TYR A 175 22.64 3.98 -7.02
N GLY A 176 23.19 3.17 -6.15
CA GLY A 176 24.64 3.01 -6.00
C GLY A 176 25.18 3.52 -4.66
N VAL A 177 24.38 4.28 -3.90
CA VAL A 177 24.70 4.60 -2.51
C VAL A 177 24.17 3.44 -1.64
N HIS A 178 25.08 2.72 -0.97
CA HIS A 178 24.78 1.43 -0.32
C HIS A 178 24.19 0.40 -1.32
N TRP A 179 24.61 -0.84 -1.25
CA TRP A 179 24.27 -1.83 -2.30
C TRP A 179 23.04 -2.64 -1.93
N PRO A 180 21.95 -2.48 -2.65
CA PRO A 180 20.81 -3.36 -2.47
C PRO A 180 21.08 -4.73 -3.06
N ASP A 181 20.53 -5.77 -2.42
CA ASP A 181 20.59 -7.14 -2.94
C ASP A 181 19.57 -7.39 -4.05
N SER A 182 18.59 -6.50 -4.16
CA SER A 182 17.54 -6.57 -5.16
C SER A 182 17.09 -5.19 -5.62
N PHE A 183 16.45 -5.15 -6.78
CA PHE A 183 15.86 -3.94 -7.32
C PHE A 183 14.67 -4.26 -8.22
N SER A 184 13.84 -3.28 -8.47
CA SER A 184 12.78 -3.34 -9.46
C SER A 184 13.15 -2.53 -10.69
N LEU A 185 13.08 -3.17 -11.87
CA LEU A 185 13.14 -2.50 -13.15
C LEU A 185 11.78 -1.87 -13.42
N VAL A 186 11.76 -0.60 -13.81
CA VAL A 186 10.57 0.18 -14.17
C VAL A 186 10.71 0.65 -15.60
N VAL A 187 9.76 0.28 -16.46
CA VAL A 187 9.81 0.58 -17.89
C VAL A 187 8.49 1.19 -18.32
N ARG A 188 8.53 2.41 -18.85
CA ARG A 188 7.39 3.01 -19.54
C ARG A 188 7.49 2.69 -21.02
N SER A 189 6.45 2.05 -21.55
CA SER A 189 6.43 1.57 -22.94
C SER A 189 5.09 1.82 -23.62
N SER A 190 5.10 2.10 -24.89
CA SER A 190 3.89 2.14 -25.74
C SER A 190 3.44 0.75 -26.20
N LEU A 191 4.27 -0.29 -26.02
CA LEU A 191 3.91 -1.66 -26.35
C LEU A 191 3.10 -2.29 -25.23
N PRO A 192 2.16 -3.19 -25.54
CA PRO A 192 1.42 -3.94 -24.54
C PRO A 192 2.34 -4.88 -23.74
N GLU A 193 1.94 -5.23 -22.52
CA GLU A 193 2.69 -6.11 -21.62
C GLU A 193 3.12 -7.42 -22.28
N SER A 194 2.22 -8.06 -23.06
CA SER A 194 2.49 -9.33 -23.75
C SER A 194 3.64 -9.25 -24.77
N ALA A 195 3.81 -8.10 -25.41
CA ALA A 195 4.89 -7.88 -26.38
C ALA A 195 6.18 -7.44 -25.70
N MET A 196 6.11 -6.64 -24.63
CA MET A 196 7.28 -6.12 -23.93
C MET A 196 7.93 -7.18 -23.01
N THR A 197 7.15 -8.04 -22.38
CA THR A 197 7.65 -9.08 -21.45
C THR A 197 8.75 -9.95 -22.04
N PRO A 198 8.62 -10.55 -23.24
CA PRO A 198 9.68 -11.36 -23.83
C PRO A 198 10.92 -10.53 -24.17
N LEU A 199 10.76 -9.27 -24.58
CA LEU A 199 11.88 -8.38 -24.89
C LEU A 199 12.69 -8.05 -23.63
N LEU A 200 12.04 -7.77 -22.51
CA LEU A 200 12.71 -7.50 -21.23
C LEU A 200 13.42 -8.74 -20.68
N ARG A 201 12.79 -9.92 -20.77
CA ARG A 201 13.44 -11.18 -20.37
C ARG A 201 14.69 -11.46 -21.21
N ARG A 202 14.62 -11.23 -22.51
CA ARG A 202 15.75 -11.39 -23.41
C ARG A 202 16.86 -10.38 -23.09
N ALA A 203 16.54 -9.12 -22.87
CA ALA A 203 17.52 -8.08 -22.51
C ALA A 203 18.28 -8.42 -21.22
N VAL A 204 17.61 -8.96 -20.20
CA VAL A 204 18.28 -9.42 -18.96
C VAL A 204 19.16 -10.63 -19.27
N ALA A 205 18.66 -11.62 -19.99
CA ALA A 205 19.40 -12.85 -20.30
C ALA A 205 20.63 -12.63 -21.22
N GLU A 206 20.63 -11.60 -22.05
CA GLU A 206 21.78 -11.20 -22.87
C GLU A 206 22.93 -10.60 -22.02
N ILE A 207 22.61 -10.04 -20.84
CA ILE A 207 23.62 -9.53 -19.89
C ILE A 207 24.13 -10.66 -19.02
N ASP A 208 23.20 -11.44 -18.46
CA ASP A 208 23.48 -12.61 -17.63
C ASP A 208 22.35 -13.64 -17.77
N PRO A 209 22.58 -14.78 -18.46
CA PRO A 209 21.57 -15.83 -18.61
C PRO A 209 21.09 -16.43 -17.29
N GLY A 210 21.88 -16.35 -16.22
CA GLY A 210 21.53 -16.83 -14.89
C GLY A 210 20.68 -15.86 -14.06
N MET A 211 20.44 -14.65 -14.57
CA MET A 211 19.68 -13.63 -13.85
C MET A 211 18.18 -13.68 -14.18
N PRO A 212 17.31 -14.14 -13.27
CA PRO A 212 15.88 -14.13 -13.51
C PRO A 212 15.30 -12.73 -13.27
N ILE A 213 14.35 -12.33 -14.12
CA ILE A 213 13.43 -11.24 -13.83
C ILE A 213 12.10 -11.85 -13.38
N ASN A 214 11.75 -11.58 -12.13
CA ASN A 214 10.57 -12.12 -11.48
C ASN A 214 9.42 -11.11 -11.51
N ASP A 215 8.19 -11.60 -11.36
CA ASP A 215 6.98 -10.78 -11.17
C ASP A 215 6.88 -9.62 -12.18
N LEU A 216 7.18 -9.92 -13.45
CA LEU A 216 7.12 -8.94 -14.53
C LEU A 216 5.67 -8.73 -14.96
N ARG A 217 5.12 -7.57 -14.61
CA ARG A 217 3.72 -7.20 -14.88
C ARG A 217 3.53 -5.68 -14.90
N SER A 218 2.34 -5.23 -15.34
CA SER A 218 2.01 -3.81 -15.34
C SER A 218 1.89 -3.27 -13.90
N LEU A 219 2.26 -2.01 -13.70
CA LEU A 219 2.12 -1.34 -12.41
C LEU A 219 0.64 -1.15 -12.05
N GLN A 220 -0.23 -1.03 -13.06
CA GLN A 220 -1.68 -0.97 -12.86
C GLN A 220 -2.22 -2.26 -12.23
N SER A 221 -1.77 -3.45 -12.71
CA SER A 221 -2.22 -4.71 -12.13
C SER A 221 -1.79 -4.87 -10.66
N ARG A 222 -0.62 -4.33 -10.26
CA ARG A 222 -0.19 -4.31 -8.86
C ARG A 222 -1.13 -3.47 -7.98
N ILE A 223 -1.54 -2.30 -8.49
CA ILE A 223 -2.50 -1.43 -7.80
C ILE A 223 -3.84 -2.17 -7.66
N ASP A 224 -4.33 -2.77 -8.74
CA ASP A 224 -5.60 -3.49 -8.75
C ASP A 224 -5.58 -4.68 -7.76
N ASP A 225 -4.51 -5.46 -7.74
CA ASP A 225 -4.32 -6.57 -6.80
C ASP A 225 -4.29 -6.10 -5.34
N SER A 226 -3.65 -4.97 -5.07
CA SER A 226 -3.62 -4.38 -3.72
C SER A 226 -5.03 -4.00 -3.23
N LEU A 227 -5.89 -3.56 -4.15
CA LEU A 227 -7.30 -3.25 -3.86
C LEU A 227 -8.15 -4.51 -3.67
N VAL A 228 -7.89 -5.57 -4.46
CA VAL A 228 -8.59 -6.85 -4.35
C VAL A 228 -8.29 -7.53 -3.02
N ALA A 229 -7.04 -7.58 -2.60
CA ALA A 229 -6.65 -8.17 -1.33
C ALA A 229 -7.42 -7.58 -0.13
N ARG A 230 -7.78 -6.30 -0.20
CA ARG A 230 -8.58 -5.61 0.83
C ARG A 230 -10.08 -5.83 0.72
N ARG A 231 -10.59 -6.07 -0.49
CA ARG A 231 -12.02 -6.32 -0.71
C ARG A 231 -12.43 -7.73 -0.31
N SER A 232 -11.52 -8.69 -0.37
CA SER A 232 -11.81 -10.10 -0.06
C SER A 232 -12.44 -10.33 1.32
N PRO A 233 -11.94 -9.75 2.43
CA PRO A 233 -12.58 -9.90 3.74
C PRO A 233 -13.98 -9.29 3.80
N ALA A 234 -14.21 -8.15 3.14
CA ALA A 234 -15.52 -7.50 3.12
C ALA A 234 -16.55 -8.31 2.31
N VAL A 235 -16.15 -8.90 1.19
CA VAL A 235 -17.00 -9.78 0.38
C VAL A 235 -17.35 -11.05 1.15
N LEU A 236 -16.39 -11.70 1.81
CA LEU A 236 -16.64 -12.85 2.65
C LEU A 236 -17.60 -12.51 3.81
N ALA A 237 -17.37 -11.40 4.50
CA ALA A 237 -18.27 -10.91 5.56
C ALA A 237 -19.69 -10.68 5.02
N GLY A 238 -19.83 -10.12 3.81
CA GLY A 238 -21.11 -9.92 3.14
C GLY A 238 -21.85 -11.24 2.84
N ILE A 239 -21.13 -12.26 2.38
CA ILE A 239 -21.69 -13.59 2.13
C ILE A 239 -22.17 -14.21 3.45
N PHE A 240 -21.35 -14.19 4.50
CA PHE A 240 -21.73 -14.71 5.82
C PHE A 240 -22.93 -13.96 6.40
N ALA A 241 -22.98 -12.63 6.26
CA ALA A 241 -24.13 -11.84 6.68
C ALA A 241 -25.40 -12.23 5.92
N GLY A 242 -25.31 -12.47 4.62
CA GLY A 242 -26.43 -12.94 3.79
C GLY A 242 -26.96 -14.31 4.24
N VAL A 243 -26.08 -15.27 4.48
CA VAL A 243 -26.45 -16.60 4.99
C VAL A 243 -27.07 -16.50 6.39
N ALA A 244 -26.50 -15.70 7.29
CA ALA A 244 -27.04 -15.49 8.63
C ALA A 244 -28.47 -14.88 8.59
N LEU A 245 -28.69 -13.91 7.70
CA LEU A 245 -30.00 -13.29 7.49
C LEU A 245 -31.04 -14.29 6.97
N LEU A 246 -30.65 -15.18 6.07
CA LEU A 246 -31.50 -16.23 5.54
C LEU A 246 -31.89 -17.23 6.63
N LEU A 247 -30.93 -17.69 7.43
CA LEU A 247 -31.18 -18.59 8.57
C LEU A 247 -32.04 -17.93 9.63
N ALA A 248 -31.81 -16.65 9.96
CA ALA A 248 -32.63 -15.89 10.89
C ALA A 248 -34.07 -15.74 10.39
N SER A 249 -34.28 -15.52 9.10
CA SER A 249 -35.60 -15.44 8.47
C SER A 249 -36.35 -16.76 8.56
N LEU A 250 -35.70 -17.88 8.26
CA LEU A 250 -36.25 -19.21 8.37
C LEU A 250 -36.61 -19.56 9.83
N GLY A 251 -35.70 -19.23 10.77
CA GLY A 251 -35.91 -19.43 12.20
C GLY A 251 -37.13 -18.63 12.72
N THR A 252 -37.22 -17.36 12.36
CA THR A 252 -38.31 -16.47 12.73
C THR A 252 -39.65 -16.98 12.13
N TYR A 253 -39.62 -17.40 10.87
CA TYR A 253 -40.77 -18.01 10.22
C TYR A 253 -41.25 -19.27 10.96
N GLY A 254 -40.35 -20.17 11.32
CA GLY A 254 -40.67 -21.40 12.06
C GLY A 254 -41.31 -21.11 13.42
N VAL A 255 -40.78 -20.17 14.18
CA VAL A 255 -41.31 -19.76 15.48
C VAL A 255 -42.71 -19.14 15.34
N LEU A 256 -42.91 -18.26 14.36
CA LEU A 256 -44.21 -17.64 14.11
C LEU A 256 -45.25 -18.67 13.63
N ALA A 257 -44.89 -19.56 12.70
CA ALA A 257 -45.77 -20.63 12.22
C ALA A 257 -46.20 -21.57 13.35
N TYR A 258 -45.26 -21.93 14.24
CA TYR A 258 -45.57 -22.74 15.43
C TYR A 258 -46.51 -22.00 16.40
N ALA A 259 -46.25 -20.72 16.68
CA ALA A 259 -47.07 -19.89 17.56
C ALA A 259 -48.52 -19.75 17.02
N VAL A 260 -48.67 -19.61 15.69
CA VAL A 260 -49.99 -19.56 15.03
C VAL A 260 -50.71 -20.92 15.14
N SER A 261 -49.98 -22.03 14.90
CA SER A 261 -50.59 -23.37 14.93
C SER A 261 -51.09 -23.74 16.32
N GLN A 262 -50.39 -23.37 17.38
CA GLN A 262 -50.83 -23.60 18.76
C GLN A 262 -52.10 -22.80 19.14
N ARG A 263 -52.34 -21.66 18.50
CA ARG A 263 -53.47 -20.78 18.82
C ARG A 263 -54.63 -20.85 17.82
N GLN A 264 -54.62 -21.83 16.93
CA GLN A 264 -55.67 -21.96 15.88
C GLN A 264 -57.09 -21.99 16.43
N ARG A 265 -57.35 -22.71 17.54
CA ARG A 265 -58.66 -22.72 18.19
C ARG A 265 -59.06 -21.35 18.73
N GLU A 266 -58.16 -20.63 19.36
CA GLU A 266 -58.44 -19.29 19.89
C GLU A 266 -58.71 -18.29 18.76
N ILE A 267 -57.94 -18.37 17.67
CA ILE A 267 -58.12 -17.55 16.48
C ILE A 267 -59.49 -17.85 15.83
N GLY A 268 -59.86 -19.14 15.72
CA GLY A 268 -61.15 -19.55 15.17
C GLY A 268 -62.32 -19.04 15.97
N VAL A 269 -62.30 -19.13 17.31
CA VAL A 269 -63.36 -18.60 18.19
C VAL A 269 -63.48 -17.07 18.06
N ARG A 270 -62.35 -16.34 18.03
CA ARG A 270 -62.39 -14.87 17.87
C ARG A 270 -62.93 -14.44 16.53
N MET A 271 -62.59 -15.15 15.44
CA MET A 271 -63.10 -14.87 14.11
C MET A 271 -64.63 -15.19 14.04
N ALA A 272 -65.08 -16.27 14.70
CA ALA A 272 -66.55 -16.60 14.80
C ALA A 272 -67.32 -15.55 15.59
N LEU A 273 -66.68 -14.86 16.54
CA LEU A 273 -67.27 -13.74 17.32
C LEU A 273 -67.14 -12.37 16.63
N GLY A 274 -66.64 -12.31 15.35
CA GLY A 274 -66.66 -11.10 14.54
C GLY A 274 -65.36 -10.32 14.54
N ALA A 275 -64.24 -10.88 15.03
CA ALA A 275 -62.96 -10.24 14.94
C ALA A 275 -62.46 -10.14 13.48
N GLN A 276 -61.99 -8.97 13.09
CA GLN A 276 -61.42 -8.75 11.74
C GLN A 276 -60.09 -9.46 11.56
N PRO A 277 -59.82 -10.14 10.42
CA PRO A 277 -58.55 -10.82 10.14
C PRO A 277 -57.34 -9.95 10.30
N GLY A 278 -57.43 -8.64 9.99
CA GLY A 278 -56.36 -7.66 10.14
C GLY A 278 -55.91 -7.43 11.58
N GLN A 279 -56.83 -7.53 12.55
CA GLN A 279 -56.52 -7.38 14.00
C GLN A 279 -55.68 -8.56 14.51
N VAL A 280 -56.02 -9.76 14.06
CA VAL A 280 -55.30 -11.00 14.40
C VAL A 280 -53.90 -10.95 13.77
N LEU A 281 -53.80 -10.56 12.49
CA LEU A 281 -52.52 -10.40 11.78
C LEU A 281 -51.61 -9.37 12.48
N ALA A 282 -52.16 -8.21 12.84
CA ALA A 282 -51.39 -7.15 13.52
C ALA A 282 -50.76 -7.61 14.85
N GLN A 283 -51.43 -8.50 15.59
CA GLN A 283 -50.91 -9.03 16.84
C GLN A 283 -49.65 -9.91 16.63
N PHE A 284 -49.68 -10.77 15.58
CA PHE A 284 -48.54 -11.61 15.25
C PHE A 284 -47.39 -10.82 14.61
N PHE A 285 -47.71 -9.82 13.77
CA PHE A 285 -46.71 -8.89 13.25
C PHE A 285 -46.03 -8.07 14.37
N GLY A 286 -46.82 -7.64 15.37
CA GLY A 286 -46.25 -6.94 16.54
C GLY A 286 -45.25 -7.78 17.35
N LEU A 287 -45.52 -9.09 17.48
CA LEU A 287 -44.59 -10.01 18.13
C LEU A 287 -43.31 -10.20 17.31
N GLY A 288 -43.45 -10.43 16.01
CA GLY A 288 -42.33 -10.55 15.08
C GLY A 288 -41.47 -9.27 15.05
N ALA A 289 -42.10 -8.09 14.98
CA ALA A 289 -41.41 -6.81 15.01
C ALA A 289 -40.62 -6.58 16.31
N ARG A 290 -41.18 -6.94 17.47
CA ARG A 290 -40.46 -6.85 18.76
C ARG A 290 -39.24 -7.76 18.77
N LEU A 291 -39.35 -9.00 18.31
CA LEU A 291 -38.22 -9.93 18.23
C LEU A 291 -37.14 -9.42 17.29
N CYS A 292 -37.51 -8.89 16.13
CA CYS A 292 -36.57 -8.29 15.19
C CYS A 292 -35.86 -7.04 15.78
N LEU A 293 -36.59 -6.16 16.45
CA LEU A 293 -36.05 -4.95 17.06
C LEU A 293 -35.07 -5.27 18.22
N THR A 294 -35.46 -6.23 19.09
CA THR A 294 -34.56 -6.66 20.17
C THR A 294 -33.31 -7.35 19.64
N GLY A 295 -33.45 -8.22 18.63
CA GLY A 295 -32.32 -8.87 17.95
C GLY A 295 -31.41 -7.88 17.25
N LEU A 296 -31.95 -6.85 16.61
CA LEU A 296 -31.19 -5.78 15.97
C LEU A 296 -30.42 -4.96 16.97
N ALA A 297 -31.03 -4.57 18.11
CA ALA A 297 -30.37 -3.81 19.16
C ALA A 297 -29.18 -4.60 19.78
N LEU A 298 -29.40 -5.88 20.09
CA LEU A 298 -28.34 -6.76 20.59
C LEU A 298 -27.24 -6.98 19.55
N GLY A 299 -27.61 -7.13 18.28
CA GLY A 299 -26.66 -7.29 17.18
C GLY A 299 -25.77 -6.07 16.97
N VAL A 300 -26.33 -4.85 17.04
CA VAL A 300 -25.55 -3.59 16.94
C VAL A 300 -24.59 -3.44 18.12
N ILE A 301 -25.05 -3.72 19.34
CA ILE A 301 -24.19 -3.68 20.54
C ILE A 301 -23.06 -4.70 20.43
N GLY A 302 -23.37 -5.93 20.00
CA GLY A 302 -22.38 -6.98 19.80
C GLY A 302 -21.36 -6.65 18.71
N ALA A 303 -21.80 -6.09 17.59
CA ALA A 303 -20.93 -5.65 16.51
C ALA A 303 -19.99 -4.52 16.95
N TRP A 304 -20.50 -3.56 17.73
CA TRP A 304 -19.70 -2.47 18.28
C TRP A 304 -18.64 -2.98 19.29
N ALA A 305 -19.02 -3.86 20.20
CA ALA A 305 -18.11 -4.47 21.18
C ALA A 305 -17.02 -5.33 20.49
N ALA A 306 -17.39 -6.13 19.48
CA ALA A 306 -16.45 -6.92 18.69
C ALA A 306 -15.47 -6.02 17.92
N GLY A 307 -15.93 -4.90 17.36
CA GLY A 307 -15.10 -3.92 16.69
C GLY A 307 -14.06 -3.28 17.63
N GLN A 308 -14.48 -2.92 18.85
CA GLN A 308 -13.54 -2.39 19.87
C GLN A 308 -12.51 -3.43 20.33
N ALA A 309 -12.95 -4.66 20.59
CA ALA A 309 -12.05 -5.75 20.97
C ALA A 309 -11.00 -6.06 19.90
N MET A 310 -11.39 -5.98 18.62
CA MET A 310 -10.46 -6.19 17.50
C MET A 310 -9.44 -5.05 17.38
N GLN A 311 -9.85 -3.80 17.60
CA GLN A 311 -8.95 -2.65 17.60
C GLN A 311 -7.94 -2.71 18.76
N SER A 312 -8.36 -3.08 19.96
CA SER A 312 -7.46 -3.23 21.11
C SER A 312 -6.46 -4.38 20.93
N MET A 313 -6.86 -5.48 20.29
CA MET A 313 -5.98 -6.59 19.99
C MET A 313 -4.93 -6.23 18.91
N LEU A 314 -5.32 -5.44 17.91
CA LEU A 314 -4.38 -4.94 16.90
C LEU A 314 -3.39 -3.94 17.50
N ALA A 315 -3.82 -3.06 18.40
CA ALA A 315 -2.93 -2.14 19.11
C ALA A 315 -1.91 -2.90 19.98
N ALA A 316 -2.34 -3.91 20.73
CA ALA A 316 -1.46 -4.74 21.55
C ALA A 316 -0.43 -5.53 20.71
N LEU A 317 -0.79 -5.99 19.51
CA LEU A 317 0.15 -6.67 18.59
C LEU A 317 1.16 -5.69 17.99
N GLN A 318 0.78 -4.43 17.77
CA GLN A 318 1.70 -3.39 17.32
C GLN A 318 2.72 -3.02 18.40
N ASP A 319 2.31 -2.92 19.67
CA ASP A 319 3.22 -2.64 20.78
C ASP A 319 4.23 -3.79 21.00
N GLN A 320 3.81 -5.04 20.87
CA GLN A 320 4.72 -6.20 20.96
C GLN A 320 5.71 -6.30 19.78
N ALA A 321 5.37 -5.73 18.61
CA ALA A 321 6.27 -5.69 17.46
C ALA A 321 7.33 -4.59 17.59
N LEU A 322 7.10 -3.58 18.41
CA LEU A 322 8.04 -2.48 18.69
C LEU A 322 9.04 -2.81 19.84
N GLU A 323 8.77 -3.85 20.66
CA GLU A 323 9.66 -4.30 21.74
C GLU A 323 10.67 -5.38 21.31
N LYS A 324 10.63 -5.86 20.10
CA LYS A 324 11.59 -6.84 19.51
C LYS A 324 12.44 -6.19 18.42
#